data_c12a5084a0c93361a11590df940df458
#
_entry.id   c12a5084a0c93361a11590df940df458
#
_cell.length_a   1.000
_cell.length_b   1.000
_cell.length_c   1.000
_cell.angle_alpha   90.00
_cell.angle_beta   90.00
_cell.angle_gamma   90.00
#
_symmetry.space_group_name_H-M   'P 1'
#
loop_
_entity.id
_entity.type
_entity.pdbx_description
1 polymer ?
#
loop_
_entity_poly.entity_id
_entity_poly.type
_entity_poly.pdbx_seq_one_letter_code
_entity_poly.pdbx_strand_id
1 'polypeptide(L)'
;MLTRFENYLRNIKGYSERTSSEYIKDLRGFARWIKHYYPSVRWSTLEREHIDAYITARASANIAPATTNRELAAISALYRYFQREGLTDRNPAKYMSRRKTPKNIPSTIPTEDLKQAYAHAYGLVKVWIGLLATTGMRISEMQLLKWEDIDFEHNLIEIKGKGKKERIVHTTSDALEQLRELKERCSVSGFIFGHYCQREMRYQIFKALQPYSTAKQLSPHAIRHTFATNLATNGVNVTTIASILGHNHIETTQKYIDLSQARREVANRYSII
;
A
#
# COMPACT_ATOMS: atom_id res chain seq x y z
N MET A 1 -10.98 -2.09 27.60
CA MET A 1 -10.09 -0.96 27.32
C MET A 1 -9.73 -0.88 25.82
N LEU A 2 -9.07 -1.86 25.24
CA LEU A 2 -8.68 -1.81 23.81
C LEU A 2 -9.87 -1.70 22.86
N THR A 3 -11.01 -2.30 23.16
CA THR A 3 -12.25 -2.15 22.35
C THR A 3 -12.74 -0.70 22.31
N ARG A 4 -12.71 0.02 23.45
CA ARG A 4 -13.08 1.45 23.48
C ARG A 4 -12.09 2.29 22.68
N PHE A 5 -10.80 1.97 22.75
CA PHE A 5 -9.77 2.63 21.96
C PHE A 5 -9.95 2.35 20.46
N GLU A 6 -10.30 1.12 20.06
CA GLU A 6 -10.59 0.78 18.67
C GLU A 6 -11.77 1.61 18.12
N ASN A 7 -12.85 1.70 18.88
CA ASN A 7 -14.01 2.54 18.54
C ASN A 7 -13.61 4.03 18.42
N TYR A 8 -12.76 4.52 19.32
CA TYR A 8 -12.23 5.88 19.24
C TYR A 8 -11.41 6.09 17.95
N LEU A 9 -10.55 5.15 17.58
CA LEU A 9 -9.76 5.24 16.33
C LEU A 9 -10.67 5.28 15.09
N ARG A 10 -11.71 4.44 15.07
CA ARG A 10 -12.64 4.36 13.93
C ARG A 10 -13.56 5.58 13.86
N ASN A 11 -14.28 5.87 14.94
CA ASN A 11 -15.41 6.80 14.92
C ASN A 11 -15.00 8.25 15.17
N ILE A 12 -13.92 8.50 15.91
CA ILE A 12 -13.48 9.84 16.26
C ILE A 12 -12.26 10.27 15.44
N LYS A 13 -11.29 9.35 15.24
CA LYS A 13 -10.08 9.64 14.45
C LYS A 13 -10.23 9.35 12.96
N GLY A 14 -11.31 8.70 12.53
CA GLY A 14 -11.56 8.38 11.13
C GLY A 14 -10.56 7.36 10.54
N TYR A 15 -9.94 6.54 11.39
CA TYR A 15 -9.03 5.50 10.90
C TYR A 15 -9.82 4.41 10.19
N SER A 16 -9.25 3.85 9.11
CA SER A 16 -9.83 2.70 8.46
C SER A 16 -9.88 1.51 9.41
N GLU A 17 -10.85 0.61 9.20
CA GLU A 17 -10.97 -0.64 9.95
C GLU A 17 -9.65 -1.41 10.00
N ARG A 18 -8.97 -1.55 8.87
CA ARG A 18 -7.67 -2.22 8.78
C ARG A 18 -6.60 -1.54 9.66
N THR A 19 -6.51 -0.20 9.61
CA THR A 19 -5.52 0.54 10.41
C THR A 19 -5.79 0.36 11.90
N SER A 20 -7.06 0.45 12.31
CA SER A 20 -7.47 0.26 13.70
C SER A 20 -7.17 -1.16 14.20
N SER A 21 -7.51 -2.18 13.39
CA SER A 21 -7.24 -3.59 13.71
C SER A 21 -5.75 -3.89 13.84
N GLU A 22 -4.90 -3.33 12.94
CA GLU A 22 -3.44 -3.48 13.04
C GLU A 22 -2.90 -2.82 14.32
N TYR A 23 -3.38 -1.63 14.70
CA TYR A 23 -2.99 -1.00 15.96
C TYR A 23 -3.38 -1.84 17.19
N ILE A 24 -4.60 -2.40 17.20
CA ILE A 24 -5.05 -3.27 18.28
C ILE A 24 -4.21 -4.55 18.36
N LYS A 25 -3.87 -5.13 17.21
CA LYS A 25 -2.99 -6.31 17.13
C LYS A 25 -1.59 -6.00 17.69
N ASP A 26 -1.00 -4.88 17.30
CA ASP A 26 0.30 -4.42 17.79
C ASP A 26 0.28 -4.22 19.32
N LEU A 27 -0.76 -3.55 19.83
CA LEU A 27 -0.92 -3.32 21.27
C LEU A 27 -1.14 -4.62 22.07
N ARG A 28 -1.87 -5.59 21.52
CA ARG A 28 -2.01 -6.92 22.13
C ARG A 28 -0.66 -7.65 22.17
N GLY A 29 0.14 -7.52 21.12
CA GLY A 29 1.50 -8.07 21.06
C GLY A 29 2.40 -7.46 22.13
N PHE A 30 2.41 -6.13 22.21
CA PHE A 30 3.15 -5.38 23.20
C PHE A 30 2.72 -5.72 24.64
N ALA A 31 1.41 -5.75 24.91
CA ALA A 31 0.87 -6.09 26.23
C ALA A 31 1.28 -7.52 26.67
N ARG A 32 1.28 -8.49 25.77
CA ARG A 32 1.76 -9.86 26.07
C ARG A 32 3.24 -9.87 26.42
N TRP A 33 4.05 -9.11 25.66
CA TRP A 33 5.47 -8.99 25.91
C TRP A 33 5.76 -8.34 27.27
N ILE A 34 5.11 -7.22 27.58
CA ILE A 34 5.21 -6.57 28.90
C ILE A 34 4.81 -7.51 30.03
N LYS A 35 3.69 -8.21 29.88
CA LYS A 35 3.24 -9.17 30.91
C LYS A 35 4.25 -10.29 31.15
N HIS A 36 4.98 -10.70 30.13
CA HIS A 36 5.98 -11.77 30.24
C HIS A 36 7.28 -11.31 30.92
N TYR A 37 7.82 -10.16 30.52
CA TYR A 37 9.11 -9.69 31.01
C TYR A 37 9.00 -8.76 32.23
N TYR A 38 7.87 -8.10 32.42
CA TYR A 38 7.59 -7.12 33.46
C TYR A 38 6.19 -7.36 34.08
N PRO A 39 5.96 -8.49 34.77
CA PRO A 39 4.62 -8.91 35.20
C PRO A 39 3.91 -7.95 36.16
N SER A 40 4.67 -7.13 36.90
CA SER A 40 4.16 -6.10 37.81
C SER A 40 3.80 -4.78 37.11
N VAL A 41 4.28 -4.54 35.87
CA VAL A 41 4.06 -3.32 35.13
C VAL A 41 2.64 -3.30 34.56
N ARG A 42 1.94 -2.21 34.79
CA ARG A 42 0.61 -1.91 34.26
C ARG A 42 0.68 -0.74 33.29
N TRP A 43 -0.35 -0.49 32.54
CA TRP A 43 -0.41 0.67 31.63
C TRP A 43 -0.19 2.01 32.34
N SER A 44 -0.64 2.14 33.60
CA SER A 44 -0.46 3.33 34.43
C SER A 44 0.97 3.53 34.94
N THR A 45 1.75 2.45 35.07
CA THR A 45 3.14 2.45 35.56
C THR A 45 4.15 2.16 34.46
N LEU A 46 3.72 2.08 33.22
CA LEU A 46 4.61 1.87 32.09
C LEU A 46 5.47 3.12 31.87
N GLU A 47 6.77 2.92 31.77
CA GLU A 47 7.75 3.97 31.56
C GLU A 47 8.49 3.78 30.24
N ARG A 48 9.28 4.77 29.88
CA ARG A 48 10.05 4.79 28.62
C ARG A 48 10.99 3.59 28.51
N GLU A 49 11.66 3.23 29.63
CA GLU A 49 12.61 2.11 29.68
C GLU A 49 11.98 0.78 29.26
N HIS A 50 10.73 0.55 29.62
CA HIS A 50 10.01 -0.67 29.22
C HIS A 50 9.76 -0.71 27.70
N ILE A 51 9.51 0.46 27.09
CA ILE A 51 9.30 0.57 25.64
C ILE A 51 10.65 0.44 24.93
N ASP A 52 11.72 1.06 25.43
CA ASP A 52 13.08 0.93 24.89
C ASP A 52 13.54 -0.55 24.91
N ALA A 53 13.29 -1.27 26.01
CA ALA A 53 13.57 -2.71 26.13
C ALA A 53 12.77 -3.51 25.07
N TYR A 54 11.47 -3.19 24.88
CA TYR A 54 10.66 -3.83 23.85
C TYR A 54 11.22 -3.58 22.45
N ILE A 55 11.53 -2.33 22.10
CA ILE A 55 12.09 -1.96 20.79
C ILE A 55 13.42 -2.66 20.54
N THR A 56 14.26 -2.76 21.57
CA THR A 56 15.54 -3.50 21.51
C THR A 56 15.31 -4.98 21.24
N ALA A 57 14.38 -5.61 21.99
CA ALA A 57 14.02 -7.02 21.76
C ALA A 57 13.49 -7.27 20.34
N ARG A 58 12.68 -6.33 19.80
CA ARG A 58 12.19 -6.42 18.41
C ARG A 58 13.34 -6.30 17.40
N ALA A 59 14.33 -5.45 17.70
CA ALA A 59 15.51 -5.31 16.85
C ALA A 59 16.36 -6.57 16.86
N SER A 60 16.62 -7.15 18.02
CA SER A 60 17.39 -8.42 18.18
C SER A 60 16.68 -9.61 17.52
N ALA A 61 15.34 -9.59 17.46
CA ALA A 61 14.55 -10.58 16.73
C ALA A 61 14.45 -10.29 15.22
N ASN A 62 15.26 -9.38 14.66
CA ASN A 62 15.30 -9.00 13.25
C ASN A 62 13.94 -8.49 12.69
N ILE A 63 13.08 -7.95 13.55
CA ILE A 63 11.82 -7.36 13.10
C ILE A 63 12.09 -6.07 12.34
N ALA A 64 11.46 -5.95 11.18
CA ALA A 64 11.63 -4.81 10.28
C ALA A 64 11.39 -3.47 11.00
N PRO A 65 12.24 -2.45 10.79
CA PRO A 65 12.08 -1.12 11.41
C PRO A 65 10.70 -0.49 11.19
N ALA A 66 10.11 -0.68 10.01
CA ALA A 66 8.77 -0.16 9.70
C ALA A 66 7.68 -0.77 10.61
N THR A 67 7.78 -2.07 10.93
CA THR A 67 6.86 -2.76 11.84
C THR A 67 7.01 -2.20 13.26
N THR A 68 8.24 -2.11 13.74
CA THR A 68 8.54 -1.58 15.08
C THR A 68 8.11 -0.11 15.23
N ASN A 69 8.30 0.71 14.19
CA ASN A 69 7.83 2.09 14.18
C ASN A 69 6.30 2.21 14.19
N ARG A 70 5.58 1.25 13.57
CA ARG A 70 4.12 1.18 13.64
C ARG A 70 3.66 0.79 15.04
N GLU A 71 4.31 -0.21 15.65
CA GLU A 71 4.05 -0.62 17.04
C GLU A 71 4.24 0.55 18.01
N LEU A 72 5.32 1.31 17.87
CA LEU A 72 5.57 2.52 18.65
C LEU A 72 4.50 3.60 18.44
N ALA A 73 4.06 3.79 17.19
CA ALA A 73 2.98 4.71 16.88
C ALA A 73 1.64 4.29 17.52
N ALA A 74 1.36 2.99 17.57
CA ALA A 74 0.17 2.45 18.23
C ALA A 74 0.21 2.66 19.74
N ILE A 75 1.37 2.45 20.40
CA ILE A 75 1.56 2.70 21.81
C ILE A 75 1.36 4.20 22.11
N SER A 76 2.00 5.08 21.35
CA SER A 76 1.85 6.53 21.50
C SER A 76 0.41 6.99 21.29
N ALA A 77 -0.31 6.40 20.34
CA ALA A 77 -1.71 6.71 20.09
C ALA A 77 -2.63 6.28 21.24
N LEU A 78 -2.35 5.13 21.86
CA LEU A 78 -3.08 4.66 23.04
C LEU A 78 -2.90 5.61 24.21
N TYR A 79 -1.67 6.06 24.46
CA TYR A 79 -1.42 7.00 25.57
C TYR A 79 -2.02 8.38 25.31
N ARG A 80 -2.07 8.86 24.07
CA ARG A 80 -2.84 10.08 23.74
C ARG A 80 -4.34 9.91 24.00
N TYR A 81 -4.86 8.71 23.77
CA TYR A 81 -6.25 8.39 24.13
C TYR A 81 -6.43 8.38 25.64
N PHE A 82 -5.51 7.79 26.41
CA PHE A 82 -5.55 7.83 27.88
C PHE A 82 -5.50 9.25 28.45
N GLN A 83 -4.64 10.11 27.90
CA GLN A 83 -4.58 11.53 28.27
C GLN A 83 -5.91 12.23 28.02
N ARG A 84 -6.52 11.98 26.87
CA ARG A 84 -7.84 12.54 26.55
C ARG A 84 -8.93 12.09 27.54
N GLU A 85 -8.90 10.84 27.96
CA GLU A 85 -9.87 10.27 28.88
C GLU A 85 -9.54 10.59 30.38
N GLY A 86 -8.51 11.38 30.64
CA GLY A 86 -8.07 11.72 31.99
C GLY A 86 -7.48 10.55 32.79
N LEU A 87 -7.05 9.49 32.13
CA LEU A 87 -6.50 8.28 32.75
C LEU A 87 -5.01 8.41 33.09
N THR A 88 -4.31 9.34 32.48
CA THR A 88 -2.88 9.64 32.72
C THR A 88 -2.50 10.99 32.13
N ASP A 89 -1.53 11.68 32.74
CA ASP A 89 -0.94 12.90 32.20
C ASP A 89 0.32 12.62 31.37
N ARG A 90 0.82 11.38 31.39
CA ARG A 90 2.07 11.01 30.75
C ARG A 90 1.85 10.18 29.48
N ASN A 91 2.75 10.37 28.51
CA ASN A 91 2.87 9.50 27.36
C ASN A 91 4.34 9.06 27.23
N PRO A 92 4.68 7.86 27.71
CA PRO A 92 6.06 7.37 27.71
C PRO A 92 6.64 7.18 26.30
N ALA A 93 5.79 7.09 25.28
CA ALA A 93 6.21 6.95 23.89
C ALA A 93 6.34 8.29 23.15
N LYS A 94 6.07 9.45 23.78
CA LYS A 94 5.96 10.76 23.10
C LYS A 94 7.24 11.19 22.39
N TYR A 95 8.39 11.00 23.02
CA TYR A 95 9.69 11.46 22.52
C TYR A 95 10.62 10.32 22.11
N MET A 96 10.06 9.15 21.83
CA MET A 96 10.87 8.01 21.39
C MET A 96 11.28 8.15 19.93
N SER A 97 12.56 7.91 19.66
CA SER A 97 13.11 7.95 18.31
C SER A 97 12.62 6.74 17.49
N ARG A 98 12.24 7.00 16.26
CA ARG A 98 11.92 5.95 15.31
C ARG A 98 13.20 5.29 14.80
N ARG A 99 13.15 3.99 14.58
CA ARG A 99 14.24 3.27 13.92
C ARG A 99 14.37 3.75 12.47
N LYS A 100 15.60 3.98 12.01
CA LYS A 100 15.85 4.32 10.60
C LYS A 100 15.33 3.18 9.70
N THR A 101 14.48 3.52 8.78
CA THR A 101 13.99 2.61 7.73
C THR A 101 14.88 2.77 6.51
N PRO A 102 15.44 1.70 5.96
CA PRO A 102 16.14 1.78 4.68
C PRO A 102 15.22 2.42 3.63
N LYS A 103 15.76 3.30 2.80
CA LYS A 103 15.05 3.79 1.62
C LYS A 103 14.96 2.61 0.63
N ASN A 104 13.87 1.89 0.66
CA ASN A 104 13.65 0.82 -0.30
C ASN A 104 13.39 1.44 -1.68
N ILE A 105 14.23 1.10 -2.63
CA ILE A 105 13.97 1.35 -4.05
C ILE A 105 12.72 0.53 -4.41
N PRO A 106 11.71 1.14 -5.06
CA PRO A 106 10.52 0.42 -5.49
C PRO A 106 10.89 -0.77 -6.37
N SER A 107 10.42 -1.95 -6.04
CA SER A 107 10.57 -3.11 -6.90
C SER A 107 9.69 -2.94 -8.13
N THR A 108 10.30 -2.96 -9.31
CA THR A 108 9.61 -2.91 -10.60
C THR A 108 9.73 -4.25 -11.31
N ILE A 109 8.75 -4.57 -12.15
CA ILE A 109 8.79 -5.71 -13.07
C ILE A 109 9.33 -5.17 -14.41
N PRO A 110 10.28 -5.81 -15.08
CA PRO A 110 10.67 -5.43 -16.44
C PRO A 110 9.45 -5.31 -17.33
N THR A 111 9.40 -4.25 -18.15
CA THR A 111 8.21 -3.96 -18.96
C THR A 111 7.90 -5.11 -19.94
N GLU A 112 8.94 -5.73 -20.47
CA GLU A 112 8.78 -6.85 -21.41
C GLU A 112 8.23 -8.10 -20.72
N ASP A 113 8.70 -8.41 -19.49
CA ASP A 113 8.16 -9.50 -18.68
C ASP A 113 6.66 -9.30 -18.39
N LEU A 114 6.29 -8.04 -18.06
CA LEU A 114 4.90 -7.70 -17.79
C LEU A 114 4.02 -7.83 -19.03
N LYS A 115 4.53 -7.44 -20.21
CA LYS A 115 3.84 -7.62 -21.49
C LYS A 115 3.63 -9.11 -21.82
N GLN A 116 4.65 -9.93 -21.63
CA GLN A 116 4.55 -11.37 -21.83
C GLN A 116 3.52 -12.00 -20.89
N ALA A 117 3.58 -11.67 -19.61
CA ALA A 117 2.61 -12.14 -18.63
C ALA A 117 1.17 -11.73 -18.99
N TYR A 118 0.98 -10.49 -19.46
CA TYR A 118 -0.31 -9.99 -19.91
C TYR A 118 -0.81 -10.72 -21.17
N ALA A 119 0.06 -10.95 -22.15
CA ALA A 119 -0.28 -11.64 -23.39
C ALA A 119 -0.79 -13.07 -23.16
N HIS A 120 -0.20 -13.77 -22.17
CA HIS A 120 -0.55 -15.15 -21.84
C HIS A 120 -1.62 -15.26 -20.74
N ALA A 121 -1.96 -14.15 -20.07
CA ALA A 121 -3.03 -14.13 -19.09
C ALA A 121 -4.41 -14.25 -19.79
N TYR A 122 -5.36 -14.84 -19.08
CA TYR A 122 -6.73 -15.00 -19.59
C TYR A 122 -7.77 -14.69 -18.50
N GLY A 123 -9.01 -14.49 -18.93
CA GLY A 123 -10.13 -14.22 -18.03
C GLY A 123 -9.90 -13.01 -17.13
N LEU A 124 -10.35 -13.09 -15.88
CA LEU A 124 -10.25 -12.00 -14.91
C LEU A 124 -8.82 -11.56 -14.60
N VAL A 125 -7.86 -12.50 -14.64
CA VAL A 125 -6.47 -12.17 -14.35
C VAL A 125 -5.88 -11.23 -15.41
N LYS A 126 -6.24 -11.44 -16.68
CA LYS A 126 -5.87 -10.54 -17.79
C LYS A 126 -6.44 -9.15 -17.57
N VAL A 127 -7.73 -9.04 -17.21
CA VAL A 127 -8.38 -7.77 -16.87
C VAL A 127 -7.65 -7.06 -15.72
N TRP A 128 -7.35 -7.78 -14.64
CA TRP A 128 -6.67 -7.18 -13.47
C TRP A 128 -5.26 -6.67 -13.81
N ILE A 129 -4.46 -7.46 -14.53
CA ILE A 129 -3.11 -7.05 -14.95
C ILE A 129 -3.21 -5.85 -15.87
N GLY A 130 -4.12 -5.87 -16.86
CA GLY A 130 -4.34 -4.78 -17.81
C GLY A 130 -4.68 -3.47 -17.10
N LEU A 131 -5.68 -3.48 -16.21
CA LEU A 131 -6.07 -2.29 -15.45
C LEU A 131 -4.92 -1.75 -14.57
N LEU A 132 -4.21 -2.62 -13.87
CA LEU A 132 -3.09 -2.20 -13.03
C LEU A 132 -1.94 -1.61 -13.85
N ALA A 133 -1.64 -2.20 -15.01
CA ALA A 133 -0.55 -1.80 -15.89
C ALA A 133 -0.82 -0.49 -16.63
N THR A 134 -2.09 -0.21 -16.97
CA THR A 134 -2.46 0.96 -17.77
C THR A 134 -2.87 2.18 -16.95
N THR A 135 -3.42 1.96 -15.75
CA THR A 135 -3.93 3.04 -14.90
C THR A 135 -3.09 3.30 -13.66
N GLY A 136 -2.24 2.36 -13.28
CA GLY A 136 -1.48 2.42 -12.03
C GLY A 136 -2.36 2.43 -10.78
N MET A 137 -3.64 2.02 -10.83
CA MET A 137 -4.52 1.99 -9.67
C MET A 137 -4.05 1.02 -8.58
N ARG A 138 -4.51 1.21 -7.36
CA ARG A 138 -4.28 0.26 -6.27
C ARG A 138 -5.25 -0.92 -6.39
N ILE A 139 -4.83 -2.11 -5.95
CA ILE A 139 -5.74 -3.28 -5.93
C ILE A 139 -7.02 -3.04 -5.12
N SER A 140 -6.95 -2.22 -4.07
CA SER A 140 -8.13 -1.83 -3.29
C SER A 140 -9.06 -0.86 -4.03
N GLU A 141 -8.53 -0.02 -4.91
CA GLU A 141 -9.30 0.85 -5.80
C GLU A 141 -9.96 0.00 -6.89
N MET A 142 -9.21 -0.93 -7.49
CA MET A 142 -9.75 -1.85 -8.49
C MET A 142 -10.90 -2.70 -7.93
N GLN A 143 -10.79 -3.20 -6.71
CA GLN A 143 -11.86 -3.97 -6.05
C GLN A 143 -13.17 -3.18 -5.90
N LEU A 144 -13.07 -1.86 -5.72
CA LEU A 144 -14.20 -0.97 -5.54
C LEU A 144 -14.70 -0.34 -6.85
N LEU A 145 -14.11 -0.72 -8.00
CA LEU A 145 -14.50 -0.21 -9.30
C LEU A 145 -15.92 -0.68 -9.67
N LYS A 146 -16.73 0.23 -10.21
CA LYS A 146 -18.07 -0.03 -10.69
C LYS A 146 -18.18 0.20 -12.18
N TRP A 147 -19.21 -0.36 -12.80
CA TRP A 147 -19.48 -0.12 -14.23
C TRP A 147 -19.75 1.35 -14.55
N GLU A 148 -20.37 2.08 -13.62
CA GLU A 148 -20.65 3.52 -13.74
C GLU A 148 -19.38 4.40 -13.71
N ASP A 149 -18.27 3.87 -13.20
CA ASP A 149 -16.99 4.59 -13.13
C ASP A 149 -16.20 4.49 -14.47
N ILE A 150 -16.72 3.77 -15.47
CA ILE A 150 -16.02 3.50 -16.74
C ILE A 150 -16.71 4.21 -17.89
N ASP A 151 -15.99 5.14 -18.51
CA ASP A 151 -16.35 5.75 -19.77
C ASP A 151 -15.69 4.98 -20.92
N PHE A 152 -16.48 4.11 -21.56
CA PHE A 152 -16.03 3.28 -22.66
C PHE A 152 -15.83 4.06 -23.97
N GLU A 153 -16.43 5.24 -24.11
CA GLU A 153 -16.33 6.05 -25.31
C GLU A 153 -15.01 6.83 -25.34
N HIS A 154 -14.64 7.42 -24.20
CA HIS A 154 -13.45 8.27 -24.08
C HIS A 154 -12.23 7.56 -23.49
N ASN A 155 -12.29 6.26 -23.22
CA ASN A 155 -11.24 5.47 -22.60
C ASN A 155 -10.83 6.00 -21.21
N LEU A 156 -11.80 6.42 -20.38
CA LEU A 156 -11.59 6.99 -19.07
C LEU A 156 -12.11 6.09 -17.97
N ILE A 157 -11.41 6.09 -16.85
CA ILE A 157 -11.84 5.42 -15.62
C ILE A 157 -11.76 6.41 -14.47
N GLU A 158 -12.88 6.60 -13.77
CA GLU A 158 -12.93 7.34 -12.53
C GLU A 158 -12.52 6.43 -11.37
N ILE A 159 -11.45 6.79 -10.68
CA ILE A 159 -10.92 6.02 -9.56
C ILE A 159 -11.27 6.73 -8.26
N LYS A 160 -12.11 6.10 -7.44
CA LYS A 160 -12.50 6.59 -6.12
C LYS A 160 -11.53 6.10 -5.06
N GLY A 161 -10.76 7.00 -4.48
CA GLY A 161 -9.75 6.73 -3.48
C GLY A 161 -10.23 6.89 -2.05
N LYS A 162 -9.36 6.59 -1.09
CA LYS A 162 -9.62 6.80 0.34
C LYS A 162 -9.81 8.31 0.64
N GLY A 163 -10.90 8.66 1.34
CA GLY A 163 -11.18 10.03 1.78
C GLY A 163 -11.86 10.90 0.70
N LYS A 164 -12.66 10.29 -0.17
CA LYS A 164 -13.42 10.98 -1.24
C LYS A 164 -12.52 11.70 -2.28
N LYS A 165 -11.27 11.28 -2.42
CA LYS A 165 -10.41 11.76 -3.49
C LYS A 165 -10.70 10.94 -4.74
N GLU A 166 -11.20 11.61 -5.76
CA GLU A 166 -11.49 11.05 -7.06
C GLU A 166 -10.44 11.52 -8.05
N ARG A 167 -10.10 10.67 -9.00
CA ARG A 167 -9.25 11.01 -10.13
C ARG A 167 -9.69 10.27 -11.37
N ILE A 168 -9.59 10.91 -12.51
CA ILE A 168 -9.85 10.32 -13.81
C ILE A 168 -8.51 9.92 -14.42
N VAL A 169 -8.43 8.73 -14.95
CA VAL A 169 -7.25 8.21 -15.64
C VAL A 169 -7.64 7.66 -17.00
N HIS A 170 -6.75 7.83 -17.98
CA HIS A 170 -6.88 7.14 -19.25
C HIS A 170 -6.42 5.68 -19.10
N THR A 171 -7.06 4.81 -19.85
CA THR A 171 -6.64 3.42 -20.02
C THR A 171 -6.53 3.08 -21.52
N THR A 172 -6.03 1.91 -21.85
CA THR A 172 -5.89 1.49 -23.25
C THR A 172 -7.20 0.89 -23.77
N SER A 173 -7.42 0.98 -25.08
CA SER A 173 -8.57 0.35 -25.75
C SER A 173 -8.63 -1.15 -25.51
N ASP A 174 -7.47 -1.83 -25.50
CA ASP A 174 -7.38 -3.26 -25.21
C ASP A 174 -7.86 -3.61 -23.79
N ALA A 175 -7.46 -2.83 -22.77
CA ALA A 175 -7.94 -3.05 -21.40
C ALA A 175 -9.47 -2.80 -21.27
N LEU A 176 -10.02 -1.87 -22.03
CA LEU A 176 -11.47 -1.63 -22.07
C LEU A 176 -12.21 -2.72 -22.82
N GLU A 177 -11.63 -3.28 -23.86
CA GLU A 177 -12.23 -4.40 -24.58
C GLU A 177 -12.37 -5.62 -23.67
N GLN A 178 -11.35 -5.91 -22.86
CA GLN A 178 -11.43 -6.95 -21.84
C GLN A 178 -12.55 -6.67 -20.81
N LEU A 179 -12.80 -5.41 -20.48
CA LEU A 179 -13.91 -5.03 -19.60
C LEU A 179 -15.28 -5.13 -20.31
N ARG A 180 -15.37 -4.82 -21.61
CA ARG A 180 -16.62 -5.03 -22.38
C ARG A 180 -16.99 -6.50 -22.45
N GLU A 181 -16.04 -7.36 -22.82
CA GLU A 181 -16.25 -8.81 -22.79
C GLU A 181 -16.68 -9.34 -21.42
N LEU A 182 -16.08 -8.80 -20.36
CA LEU A 182 -16.46 -9.14 -18.99
C LEU A 182 -17.90 -8.68 -18.70
N LYS A 183 -18.29 -7.47 -19.11
CA LYS A 183 -19.63 -6.92 -18.91
C LYS A 183 -20.71 -7.73 -19.59
N GLU A 184 -20.44 -8.20 -20.80
CA GLU A 184 -21.38 -9.06 -21.57
C GLU A 184 -21.59 -10.44 -20.91
N ARG A 185 -20.54 -10.98 -20.27
CA ARG A 185 -20.58 -12.29 -19.60
C ARG A 185 -21.10 -12.24 -18.16
N CYS A 186 -21.11 -11.06 -17.54
CA CYS A 186 -21.43 -10.91 -16.14
C CYS A 186 -22.66 -9.99 -15.94
N SER A 187 -23.76 -10.53 -15.42
CA SER A 187 -24.94 -9.75 -14.99
C SER A 187 -24.73 -9.05 -13.62
N VAL A 188 -23.50 -8.69 -13.27
CA VAL A 188 -23.19 -8.10 -11.96
C VAL A 188 -23.53 -6.62 -12.00
N SER A 189 -24.43 -6.18 -11.11
CA SER A 189 -24.68 -4.78 -10.81
C SER A 189 -23.77 -4.32 -9.65
N GLY A 190 -23.35 -3.05 -9.68
CA GLY A 190 -22.52 -2.49 -8.62
C GLY A 190 -21.02 -2.71 -8.83
N PHE A 191 -20.32 -3.22 -7.83
CA PHE A 191 -18.87 -3.44 -7.87
C PHE A 191 -18.48 -4.58 -8.79
N ILE A 192 -17.63 -4.29 -9.80
CA ILE A 192 -17.18 -5.27 -10.81
C ILE A 192 -16.41 -6.42 -10.15
N PHE A 193 -15.52 -6.08 -9.22
CA PHE A 193 -14.61 -7.04 -8.57
C PHE A 193 -14.87 -7.18 -7.06
N GLY A 194 -16.00 -6.66 -6.55
CA GLY A 194 -16.30 -6.63 -5.12
C GLY A 194 -16.39 -8.01 -4.46
N HIS A 195 -16.71 -9.04 -5.23
CA HIS A 195 -16.81 -10.42 -4.76
C HIS A 195 -15.46 -11.10 -4.57
N TYR A 196 -14.38 -10.54 -5.12
CA TYR A 196 -13.06 -11.14 -5.05
C TYR A 196 -12.28 -10.58 -3.84
N CYS A 197 -11.77 -11.49 -3.03
CA CYS A 197 -10.90 -11.09 -1.92
C CYS A 197 -9.52 -10.63 -2.46
N GLN A 198 -9.02 -9.52 -1.93
CA GLN A 198 -7.72 -8.97 -2.37
C GLN A 198 -6.55 -9.96 -2.23
N ARG A 199 -6.62 -10.90 -1.29
CA ARG A 199 -5.60 -11.94 -1.12
C ARG A 199 -5.59 -12.87 -2.32
N GLU A 200 -6.77 -13.28 -2.77
CA GLU A 200 -6.93 -14.13 -3.95
C GLU A 200 -6.45 -13.41 -5.22
N MET A 201 -6.91 -12.17 -5.44
CA MET A 201 -6.46 -11.37 -6.58
C MET A 201 -4.92 -11.25 -6.62
N ARG A 202 -4.28 -10.98 -5.47
CA ARG A 202 -2.81 -10.91 -5.41
C ARG A 202 -2.15 -12.24 -5.75
N TYR A 203 -2.70 -13.33 -5.27
CA TYR A 203 -2.17 -14.66 -5.52
C TYR A 203 -2.27 -15.06 -6.99
N GLN A 204 -3.40 -14.81 -7.62
CA GLN A 204 -3.61 -15.10 -9.06
C GLN A 204 -2.73 -14.22 -9.95
N ILE A 205 -2.60 -12.94 -9.62
CA ILE A 205 -1.67 -12.03 -10.31
C ILE A 205 -0.23 -12.51 -10.14
N PHE A 206 0.19 -12.88 -8.93
CA PHE A 206 1.51 -13.44 -8.69
C PHE A 206 1.76 -14.68 -9.57
N LYS A 207 0.83 -15.64 -9.60
CA LYS A 207 0.93 -16.83 -10.42
C LYS A 207 1.08 -16.53 -11.92
N ALA A 208 0.36 -15.53 -12.41
CA ALA A 208 0.44 -15.13 -13.81
C ALA A 208 1.76 -14.44 -14.17
N LEU A 209 2.40 -13.75 -13.22
CA LEU A 209 3.67 -13.07 -13.43
C LEU A 209 4.88 -14.00 -13.27
N GLN A 210 4.78 -15.00 -12.40
CA GLN A 210 5.90 -15.86 -12.01
C GLN A 210 6.61 -16.57 -13.17
N PRO A 211 5.92 -17.10 -14.21
CA PRO A 211 6.59 -17.78 -15.33
C PRO A 211 7.43 -16.84 -16.19
N TYR A 212 7.17 -15.53 -16.17
CA TYR A 212 7.73 -14.55 -17.09
C TYR A 212 8.72 -13.60 -16.46
N SER A 213 8.83 -13.55 -15.12
CA SER A 213 9.71 -12.59 -14.46
C SER A 213 10.38 -13.16 -13.23
N THR A 214 11.68 -12.84 -13.12
CA THR A 214 12.51 -13.11 -11.94
C THR A 214 12.60 -11.90 -10.98
N ALA A 215 11.77 -10.86 -11.19
CA ALA A 215 11.76 -9.68 -10.36
C ALA A 215 11.52 -10.03 -8.88
N LYS A 216 12.25 -9.35 -7.99
CA LYS A 216 12.25 -9.62 -6.53
C LYS A 216 10.85 -9.61 -5.90
N GLN A 217 9.93 -8.85 -6.46
CA GLN A 217 8.54 -8.77 -5.99
C GLN A 217 7.59 -8.79 -7.17
N LEU A 218 6.77 -9.82 -7.25
CA LEU A 218 5.70 -9.99 -8.23
C LEU A 218 4.37 -9.69 -7.54
N SER A 219 3.89 -8.47 -7.67
CA SER A 219 2.68 -8.02 -6.95
C SER A 219 1.97 -6.88 -7.68
N PRO A 220 0.69 -6.61 -7.37
CA PRO A 220 -0.01 -5.42 -7.88
C PRO A 220 0.72 -4.11 -7.63
N HIS A 221 1.42 -4.00 -6.50
CA HIS A 221 2.24 -2.81 -6.21
C HIS A 221 3.47 -2.72 -7.12
N ALA A 222 4.11 -3.84 -7.45
CA ALA A 222 5.23 -3.86 -8.39
C ALA A 222 4.78 -3.45 -9.80
N ILE A 223 3.59 -3.90 -10.27
CA ILE A 223 3.00 -3.45 -11.55
C ILE A 223 2.80 -1.92 -11.52
N ARG A 224 2.18 -1.39 -10.46
CA ARG A 224 2.00 0.06 -10.30
C ARG A 224 3.33 0.82 -10.24
N HIS A 225 4.36 0.25 -9.60
CA HIS A 225 5.71 0.83 -9.60
C HIS A 225 6.33 0.84 -10.99
N THR A 226 6.13 -0.21 -11.77
CA THR A 226 6.53 -0.27 -13.18
C THR A 226 5.84 0.82 -14.00
N PHE A 227 4.53 0.97 -13.88
CA PHE A 227 3.76 2.03 -14.54
C PHE A 227 4.32 3.42 -14.20
N ALA A 228 4.49 3.73 -12.91
CA ALA A 228 5.02 5.01 -12.47
C ALA A 228 6.45 5.29 -12.96
N THR A 229 7.31 4.25 -12.96
CA THR A 229 8.68 4.36 -13.44
C THR A 229 8.72 4.57 -14.96
N ASN A 230 7.83 3.91 -15.70
CA ASN A 230 7.72 4.11 -17.15
C ASN A 230 7.30 5.54 -17.49
N LEU A 231 6.32 6.11 -16.77
CA LEU A 231 5.97 7.53 -16.93
C LEU A 231 7.16 8.45 -16.66
N ALA A 232 7.88 8.22 -15.57
CA ALA A 232 9.07 9.01 -15.22
C ALA A 232 10.20 8.87 -16.27
N THR A 233 10.44 7.67 -16.78
CA THR A 233 11.42 7.41 -17.83
C THR A 233 11.06 8.11 -19.14
N ASN A 234 9.77 8.24 -19.44
CA ASN A 234 9.28 8.99 -20.61
C ASN A 234 9.18 10.50 -20.37
N GLY A 235 9.73 11.02 -19.28
CA GLY A 235 9.84 12.45 -19.03
C GLY A 235 8.61 13.13 -18.43
N VAL A 236 7.59 12.34 -18.01
CA VAL A 236 6.42 12.90 -17.32
C VAL A 236 6.87 13.47 -15.97
N ASN A 237 6.48 14.68 -15.65
CA ASN A 237 6.90 15.33 -14.42
C ASN A 237 6.28 14.69 -13.16
N VAL A 238 6.96 14.89 -12.01
CA VAL A 238 6.59 14.27 -10.74
C VAL A 238 5.17 14.64 -10.26
N THR A 239 4.74 15.85 -10.52
CA THR A 239 3.42 16.33 -10.08
C THR A 239 2.30 15.66 -10.88
N THR A 240 2.48 15.49 -12.19
CA THR A 240 1.55 14.75 -13.06
C THR A 240 1.49 13.29 -12.66
N ILE A 241 2.64 12.63 -12.43
CA ILE A 241 2.66 11.24 -11.96
C ILE A 241 1.96 11.11 -10.61
N ALA A 242 2.21 12.05 -9.66
CA ALA A 242 1.54 12.06 -8.36
C ALA A 242 0.02 12.19 -8.48
N SER A 243 -0.46 13.05 -9.39
CA SER A 243 -1.88 13.23 -9.70
C SER A 243 -2.51 11.94 -10.26
N ILE A 244 -1.90 11.35 -11.31
CA ILE A 244 -2.37 10.09 -11.93
C ILE A 244 -2.44 8.96 -10.89
N LEU A 245 -1.44 8.87 -10.03
CA LEU A 245 -1.38 7.82 -8.99
C LEU A 245 -2.25 8.14 -7.77
N GLY A 246 -2.71 9.36 -7.59
CA GLY A 246 -3.42 9.79 -6.38
C GLY A 246 -2.53 9.71 -5.13
N HIS A 247 -1.31 10.24 -5.19
CA HIS A 247 -0.41 10.37 -4.05
C HIS A 247 -0.70 11.65 -3.27
N ASN A 248 -0.85 11.54 -1.94
CA ASN A 248 -1.04 12.69 -1.07
C ASN A 248 0.25 13.47 -0.79
N HIS A 249 1.40 12.83 -0.99
CA HIS A 249 2.72 13.38 -0.73
C HIS A 249 3.61 13.18 -1.96
N ILE A 250 4.20 14.25 -2.44
CA ILE A 250 5.08 14.26 -3.63
C ILE A 250 6.31 13.37 -3.39
N GLU A 251 6.81 13.29 -2.15
CA GLU A 251 7.94 12.45 -1.76
C GLU A 251 7.73 10.97 -2.11
N THR A 252 6.46 10.53 -2.13
CA THR A 252 6.12 9.16 -2.54
C THR A 252 6.38 8.94 -4.03
N THR A 253 6.27 9.99 -4.85
CA THR A 253 6.46 9.94 -6.29
C THR A 253 7.92 10.24 -6.68
N GLN A 254 8.64 11.03 -5.89
CA GLN A 254 10.05 11.39 -6.16
C GLN A 254 10.94 10.16 -6.37
N LYS A 255 10.65 9.06 -5.69
CA LYS A 255 11.37 7.78 -5.83
C LYS A 255 11.42 7.25 -7.27
N TYR A 256 10.39 7.53 -8.07
CA TYR A 256 10.34 7.09 -9.47
C TYR A 256 11.21 7.94 -10.36
N ILE A 257 11.31 9.25 -10.06
CA ILE A 257 12.22 10.17 -10.77
C ILE A 257 13.67 9.77 -10.47
N ASP A 258 14.01 9.58 -9.19
CA ASP A 258 15.36 9.16 -8.78
C ASP A 258 15.75 7.84 -9.47
N LEU A 259 14.84 6.86 -9.51
CA LEU A 259 15.07 5.59 -10.18
C LEU A 259 15.23 5.74 -11.71
N SER A 260 14.43 6.60 -12.35
CA SER A 260 14.53 6.84 -13.80
C SER A 260 15.81 7.55 -14.18
N GLN A 261 16.26 8.51 -13.37
CA GLN A 261 17.54 9.20 -13.57
C GLN A 261 18.71 8.23 -13.43
N ALA A 262 18.74 7.41 -12.37
CA ALA A 262 19.78 6.41 -12.20
C ALA A 262 19.86 5.43 -13.38
N ARG A 263 18.72 5.02 -13.94
CA ARG A 263 18.68 4.17 -15.15
C ARG A 263 19.23 4.85 -16.39
N ARG A 264 18.93 6.15 -16.59
CA ARG A 264 19.47 6.94 -17.71
C ARG A 264 20.97 7.13 -17.57
N GLU A 265 21.48 7.43 -16.37
CA GLU A 265 22.92 7.57 -16.12
C GLU A 265 23.69 6.27 -16.41
N VAL A 266 23.15 5.12 -15.99
CA VAL A 266 23.72 3.80 -16.32
C VAL A 266 23.71 3.58 -17.83
N ALA A 267 22.58 3.82 -18.50
CA ALA A 267 22.48 3.66 -19.95
C ALA A 267 23.50 4.55 -20.67
N ASN A 268 23.66 5.82 -20.27
CA ASN A 268 24.61 6.75 -20.87
C ASN A 268 26.08 6.36 -20.63
N ARG A 269 26.41 5.74 -19.46
CA ARG A 269 27.75 5.26 -19.17
C ARG A 269 28.18 4.06 -20.01
N TYR A 270 27.22 3.22 -20.38
CA TYR A 270 27.45 1.98 -21.13
C TYR A 270 27.03 2.07 -22.60
N SER A 271 26.48 3.21 -23.03
CA SER A 271 26.23 3.50 -24.43
C SER A 271 27.58 3.85 -25.11
N ILE A 272 28.07 2.95 -25.95
CA ILE A 272 29.30 3.08 -26.74
C ILE A 272 28.99 3.72 -28.11
N ILE A 273 27.93 4.43 -28.28
CA ILE A 273 27.62 5.26 -29.47
C ILE A 273 26.77 6.42 -29.03
#